data_5baa00df288e0bfb95d46ca18b4b553f
#
_entry.id   5baa00df288e0bfb95d46ca18b4b553f
#
_cell.length_a   1.000
_cell.length_b   1.000
_cell.length_c   1.000
_cell.angle_alpha   90.00
_cell.angle_beta   90.00
_cell.angle_gamma   90.00
#
_symmetry.space_group_name_H-M   'P 1'
#
loop_
_entity.id
_entity.type
_entity.pdbx_description
1 polymer ?
#
loop_
_entity_poly.entity_id
_entity_poly.type
_entity_poly.pdbx_seq_one_letter_code
_entity_poly.pdbx_strand_id
1 'polypeptide(L)'
;MTSKPNEYYIEKALISIDLVIEYTKGKTYEEMFSNPQDADGICFRLVQVIEQIKNLPSAFFDSHKEIPWNNIFGFRNRIVHDYGSTDYSTVYDIYQLKEILTKALH
;
A
#
# COMPACT_ATOMS: atom_id res chain seq x y z
N MET A 1 -11.69 -20.37 13.73
CA MET A 1 -10.77 -20.13 12.61
C MET A 1 -9.50 -19.45 13.11
N THR A 2 -8.36 -19.97 12.76
CA THR A 2 -7.09 -19.39 13.17
C THR A 2 -6.66 -18.33 12.18
N SER A 3 -6.29 -17.15 12.70
CA SER A 3 -5.70 -16.13 11.85
C SER A 3 -4.27 -16.54 11.48
N LYS A 4 -3.80 -16.05 10.36
CA LYS A 4 -2.42 -16.24 9.95
C LYS A 4 -1.49 -15.43 10.87
N PRO A 5 -0.22 -15.84 11.03
CA PRO A 5 0.71 -15.03 11.81
C PRO A 5 1.00 -13.71 11.10
N ASN A 6 1.43 -12.72 11.88
CA ASN A 6 1.72 -11.38 11.34
C ASN A 6 2.71 -11.43 10.19
N GLU A 7 3.71 -12.30 10.27
CA GLU A 7 4.73 -12.44 9.24
C GLU A 7 4.13 -12.76 7.87
N TYR A 8 3.06 -13.56 7.85
CA TYR A 8 2.38 -13.89 6.60
C TYR A 8 1.87 -12.63 5.90
N TYR A 9 1.18 -11.77 6.65
CA TYR A 9 0.60 -10.54 6.07
C TYR A 9 1.68 -9.55 5.68
N ILE A 10 2.75 -9.45 6.49
CA ILE A 10 3.87 -8.57 6.20
C ILE A 10 4.58 -9.00 4.92
N GLU A 11 4.85 -10.30 4.77
CA GLU A 11 5.52 -10.81 3.58
C GLU A 11 4.68 -10.59 2.32
N LYS A 12 3.36 -10.82 2.42
CA LYS A 12 2.46 -10.57 1.29
C LYS A 12 2.42 -9.11 0.91
N ALA A 13 2.37 -8.22 1.92
CA ALA A 13 2.39 -6.79 1.67
C ALA A 13 3.69 -6.37 1.01
N LEU A 14 4.83 -6.90 1.47
CA LEU A 14 6.14 -6.56 0.89
C LEU A 14 6.25 -6.98 -0.57
N ILE A 15 5.69 -8.13 -0.95
CA ILE A 15 5.66 -8.54 -2.35
C ILE A 15 4.95 -7.49 -3.20
N SER A 16 3.78 -7.02 -2.77
CA SER A 16 3.03 -6.02 -3.51
C SER A 16 3.72 -4.66 -3.49
N ILE A 17 4.36 -4.28 -2.38
CA ILE A 17 5.13 -3.03 -2.31
C ILE A 17 6.30 -3.07 -3.31
N ASP A 18 7.01 -4.18 -3.38
CA ASP A 18 8.13 -4.32 -4.33
C ASP A 18 7.64 -4.19 -5.77
N LEU A 19 6.44 -4.72 -6.07
CA LEU A 19 5.87 -4.56 -7.40
C LEU A 19 5.47 -3.10 -7.67
N VAL A 20 4.93 -2.39 -6.68
CA VAL A 20 4.62 -0.97 -6.82
C VAL A 20 5.91 -0.21 -7.14
N ILE A 21 6.99 -0.49 -6.40
CA ILE A 21 8.28 0.16 -6.63
C ILE A 21 8.76 -0.13 -8.04
N GLU A 22 8.67 -1.37 -8.49
CA GLU A 22 9.10 -1.77 -9.84
C GLU A 22 8.30 -1.05 -10.91
N TYR A 23 6.97 -0.99 -10.74
CA TYR A 23 6.08 -0.35 -11.73
C TYR A 23 6.28 1.17 -11.80
N THR A 24 6.74 1.78 -10.72
CA THR A 24 6.86 3.24 -10.64
C THR A 24 8.30 3.73 -10.74
N LYS A 25 9.27 2.83 -10.82
CA LYS A 25 10.68 3.16 -10.80
C LYS A 25 11.04 4.13 -11.92
N GLY A 26 11.68 5.24 -11.54
CA GLY A 26 12.13 6.24 -12.49
C GLY A 26 11.03 7.07 -13.13
N LYS A 27 9.80 6.97 -12.63
CA LYS A 27 8.65 7.71 -13.18
C LYS A 27 8.24 8.86 -12.27
N THR A 28 7.80 9.96 -12.88
CA THR A 28 7.13 11.02 -12.14
C THR A 28 5.71 10.58 -11.78
N TYR A 29 5.10 11.28 -10.83
CA TYR A 29 3.71 11.02 -10.46
C TYR A 29 2.80 11.06 -11.70
N GLU A 30 2.98 12.06 -12.54
CA GLU A 30 2.18 12.21 -13.74
C GLU A 30 2.35 11.03 -14.69
N GLU A 31 3.59 10.58 -14.87
CA GLU A 31 3.87 9.42 -15.73
C GLU A 31 3.26 8.13 -15.19
N MET A 32 3.22 7.97 -13.86
CA MET A 32 2.64 6.78 -13.24
C MET A 32 1.16 6.60 -13.58
N PHE A 33 0.43 7.71 -13.67
CA PHE A 33 -1.03 7.66 -13.74
C PHE A 33 -1.60 8.22 -15.04
N SER A 34 -0.77 8.57 -16.01
CA SER A 34 -1.23 9.09 -17.30
C SER A 34 -1.74 7.97 -18.21
N ASN A 35 -1.22 6.77 -18.06
CA ASN A 35 -1.62 5.62 -18.86
C ASN A 35 -2.57 4.74 -18.04
N PRO A 36 -3.81 4.52 -18.51
CA PRO A 36 -4.79 3.76 -17.70
C PRO A 36 -4.32 2.35 -17.32
N GLN A 37 -3.60 1.67 -18.22
CA GLN A 37 -3.13 0.32 -17.91
C GLN A 37 -2.11 0.33 -16.76
N ASP A 38 -1.19 1.28 -16.79
CA ASP A 38 -0.20 1.43 -15.72
C ASP A 38 -0.87 1.83 -14.41
N ALA A 39 -1.80 2.79 -14.48
CA ALA A 39 -2.54 3.24 -13.30
C ALA A 39 -3.31 2.08 -12.66
N ASP A 40 -3.98 1.26 -13.48
CA ASP A 40 -4.73 0.11 -12.98
C ASP A 40 -3.83 -0.87 -12.25
N GLY A 41 -2.65 -1.17 -12.82
CA GLY A 41 -1.71 -2.08 -12.20
C GLY A 41 -1.17 -1.56 -10.88
N ILE A 42 -0.81 -0.29 -10.83
CA ILE A 42 -0.32 0.35 -9.61
C ILE A 42 -1.42 0.33 -8.54
N CYS A 43 -2.63 0.75 -8.90
CA CYS A 43 -3.75 0.80 -7.96
C CYS A 43 -4.10 -0.58 -7.43
N PHE A 44 -4.08 -1.60 -8.28
CA PHE A 44 -4.34 -2.97 -7.83
C PHE A 44 -3.33 -3.38 -6.73
N ARG A 45 -2.05 -3.08 -6.95
CA ARG A 45 -1.02 -3.46 -5.97
C ARG A 45 -1.13 -2.64 -4.68
N LEU A 46 -1.48 -1.35 -4.80
CA LEU A 46 -1.72 -0.53 -3.60
C LEU A 46 -2.86 -1.11 -2.76
N VAL A 47 -3.95 -1.52 -3.41
CA VAL A 47 -5.07 -2.13 -2.70
C VAL A 47 -4.64 -3.46 -2.07
N GLN A 48 -3.81 -4.24 -2.75
CA GLN A 48 -3.30 -5.50 -2.19
C GLN A 48 -2.46 -5.26 -0.93
N VAL A 49 -1.62 -4.23 -0.93
CA VAL A 49 -0.86 -3.87 0.28
C VAL A 49 -1.83 -3.57 1.43
N ILE A 50 -2.82 -2.72 1.16
CA ILE A 50 -3.79 -2.31 2.17
C ILE A 50 -4.55 -3.52 2.73
N GLU A 51 -4.99 -4.42 1.85
CA GLU A 51 -5.74 -5.61 2.26
C GLU A 51 -4.92 -6.54 3.14
N GLN A 52 -3.61 -6.58 2.95
CA GLN A 52 -2.75 -7.41 3.80
C GLN A 52 -2.48 -6.74 5.14
N ILE A 53 -2.07 -5.47 5.14
CA ILE A 53 -1.69 -4.81 6.40
C ILE A 53 -2.86 -4.58 7.33
N LYS A 54 -4.10 -4.53 6.84
CA LYS A 54 -5.26 -4.35 7.71
C LYS A 54 -5.44 -5.51 8.69
N ASN A 55 -4.77 -6.62 8.46
CA ASN A 55 -4.84 -7.79 9.34
C ASN A 55 -3.84 -7.72 10.51
N LEU A 56 -2.99 -6.69 10.53
CA LEU A 56 -2.03 -6.53 11.61
C LEU A 56 -2.73 -5.98 12.86
N PRO A 57 -2.18 -6.26 14.05
CA PRO A 57 -2.82 -5.80 15.29
C PRO A 57 -2.73 -4.29 15.47
N SER A 58 -3.65 -3.72 16.23
CA SER A 58 -3.70 -2.28 16.47
C SER A 58 -2.39 -1.75 17.06
N ALA A 59 -1.69 -2.57 17.84
CA ALA A 59 -0.41 -2.17 18.41
C ALA A 59 0.62 -1.81 17.36
N PHE A 60 0.57 -2.47 16.19
CA PHE A 60 1.48 -2.14 15.09
C PHE A 60 1.24 -0.71 14.60
N PHE A 61 -0.02 -0.35 14.39
CA PHE A 61 -0.36 1.00 13.91
C PHE A 61 -0.05 2.05 14.97
N ASP A 62 -0.30 1.74 16.23
CA ASP A 62 -0.01 2.64 17.34
C ASP A 62 1.49 2.92 17.48
N SER A 63 2.32 1.96 17.09
CA SER A 63 3.77 2.10 17.13
C SER A 63 4.34 2.92 15.98
N HIS A 64 3.53 3.23 14.97
CA HIS A 64 3.98 3.93 13.77
C HIS A 64 3.01 5.03 13.38
N LYS A 65 2.77 5.95 14.33
CA LYS A 65 1.79 7.03 14.15
C LYS A 65 2.21 8.08 13.12
N GLU A 66 3.47 8.08 12.71
CA GLU A 66 3.96 8.96 11.65
C GLU A 66 3.38 8.58 10.28
N ILE A 67 2.86 7.38 10.15
CA ILE A 67 2.24 6.93 8.90
C ILE A 67 0.76 7.35 8.90
N PRO A 68 0.26 7.93 7.80
CA PRO A 68 -1.15 8.37 7.74
C PRO A 68 -2.08 7.18 7.46
N TRP A 69 -2.28 6.33 8.46
CA TRP A 69 -3.03 5.08 8.31
C TRP A 69 -4.45 5.29 7.80
N ASN A 70 -5.16 6.31 8.32
CA ASN A 70 -6.54 6.55 7.90
C ASN A 70 -6.59 6.91 6.41
N ASN A 71 -5.64 7.68 5.93
CA ASN A 71 -5.58 8.06 4.53
C ASN A 71 -5.27 6.84 3.66
N ILE A 72 -4.35 5.98 4.12
CA ILE A 72 -3.98 4.76 3.41
C ILE A 72 -5.19 3.84 3.31
N PHE A 73 -5.85 3.54 4.44
CA PHE A 73 -7.00 2.64 4.43
C PHE A 73 -8.18 3.22 3.65
N GLY A 74 -8.32 4.54 3.62
CA GLY A 74 -9.38 5.19 2.84
C GLY A 74 -9.16 5.14 1.34
N PHE A 75 -7.94 4.85 0.89
CA PHE A 75 -7.61 4.81 -0.54
C PHE A 75 -8.48 3.81 -1.30
N ARG A 76 -8.70 2.63 -0.74
CA ARG A 76 -9.52 1.61 -1.38
C ARG A 76 -10.95 2.12 -1.66
N ASN A 77 -11.54 2.80 -0.69
CA ASN A 77 -12.87 3.34 -0.87
C ASN A 77 -12.89 4.45 -1.92
N ARG A 78 -11.86 5.30 -1.94
CA ARG A 78 -11.76 6.37 -2.94
C ARG A 78 -11.65 5.79 -4.34
N ILE A 79 -10.87 4.73 -4.53
CA ILE A 79 -10.72 4.06 -5.82
C ILE A 79 -12.07 3.50 -6.29
N VAL A 80 -12.80 2.84 -5.40
CA VAL A 80 -14.08 2.22 -5.75
C VAL A 80 -15.12 3.26 -6.14
N HIS A 81 -15.15 4.39 -5.43
CA HIS A 81 -16.20 5.39 -5.61
C HIS A 81 -15.88 6.47 -6.63
N ASP A 82 -14.61 6.75 -6.87
CA ASP A 82 -14.25 7.88 -7.71
C ASP A 82 -12.86 7.70 -8.33
N TYR A 83 -12.70 6.64 -9.11
CA TYR A 83 -11.43 6.27 -9.69
C TYR A 83 -10.80 7.42 -10.49
N GLY A 84 -11.57 8.05 -11.34
CA GLY A 84 -11.04 9.08 -12.25
C GLY A 84 -10.56 10.34 -11.57
N SER A 85 -11.00 10.60 -10.33
CA SER A 85 -10.68 11.84 -9.60
C SER A 85 -9.87 11.57 -8.33
N THR A 86 -9.40 10.33 -8.15
CA THR A 86 -8.70 9.95 -6.92
C THR A 86 -7.33 10.61 -6.83
N ASP A 87 -6.98 11.00 -5.60
CA ASP A 87 -5.63 11.43 -5.28
C ASP A 87 -4.77 10.17 -5.06
N TYR A 88 -3.81 9.97 -5.94
CA TYR A 88 -2.95 8.79 -5.93
C TYR A 88 -1.69 8.97 -5.09
N SER A 89 -1.58 10.07 -4.33
CA SER A 89 -0.39 10.32 -3.51
C SER A 89 -0.17 9.24 -2.45
N THR A 90 -1.16 8.41 -2.18
CA THR A 90 -1.02 7.25 -1.30
C THR A 90 0.14 6.34 -1.75
N VAL A 91 0.53 6.37 -3.04
CA VAL A 91 1.68 5.60 -3.51
C VAL A 91 2.95 5.95 -2.73
N TYR A 92 3.13 7.22 -2.37
CA TYR A 92 4.30 7.65 -1.61
C TYR A 92 4.22 7.22 -0.15
N ASP A 93 3.02 7.21 0.42
CA ASP A 93 2.82 6.69 1.77
C ASP A 93 3.17 5.20 1.83
N ILE A 94 2.83 4.46 0.80
CA ILE A 94 3.12 3.04 0.71
C ILE A 94 4.62 2.79 0.61
N TYR A 95 5.37 3.65 -0.10
CA TYR A 95 6.84 3.51 -0.17
C TYR A 95 7.46 3.49 1.23
N GLN A 96 6.94 4.31 2.14
CA GLN A 96 7.48 4.41 3.50
C GLN A 96 7.30 3.11 4.29
N LEU A 97 6.30 2.31 3.92
CA LEU A 97 6.02 1.08 4.65
C LEU A 97 7.08 0.01 4.43
N LYS A 98 7.83 0.07 3.35
CA LYS A 98 8.79 -1.00 3.06
C LYS A 98 9.80 -1.19 4.19
N GLU A 99 10.41 -0.10 4.65
CA GLU A 99 11.40 -0.18 5.72
C GLU A 99 10.77 -0.65 7.02
N ILE A 100 9.61 -0.10 7.37
CA ILE A 100 8.90 -0.45 8.60
C ILE A 100 8.53 -1.93 8.62
N LEU A 101 7.96 -2.43 7.53
CA LEU A 101 7.55 -3.82 7.44
C LEU A 101 8.75 -4.76 7.42
N THR A 102 9.82 -4.36 6.72
CA THR A 102 11.05 -5.18 6.68
C THR A 102 11.63 -5.34 8.08
N LYS A 103 11.68 -4.25 8.85
CA LYS A 103 12.17 -4.31 10.23
C LYS A 103 11.29 -5.16 11.12
N ALA A 104 9.98 -5.16 10.86
CA ALA A 104 9.04 -5.95 11.67
C ALA A 104 9.22 -7.45 11.47
N LEU A 105 9.84 -7.90 10.36
CA LEU A 105 10.15 -9.30 10.12
C LEU A 105 11.37 -9.77 10.90
N HIS A 106 12.20 -8.86 11.33
CA HIS A 106 13.46 -9.15 12.03
C HIS A 106 13.41 -8.62 13.48
#